data_5ba8a4fad8e153e43e424b137f597492
#
_entry.id   5ba8a4fad8e153e43e424b137f597492
#
_cell.length_a   1.000
_cell.length_b   1.000
_cell.length_c   1.000
_cell.angle_alpha   90.00
_cell.angle_beta   90.00
_cell.angle_gamma   90.00
#
_symmetry.space_group_name_H-M   'P 1'
#
loop_
_entity.id
_entity.type
_entity.pdbx_description
1 polymer ?
#
loop_
_entity_poly.entity_id
_entity_poly.type
_entity_poly.pdbx_seq_one_letter_code
_entity_poly.pdbx_strand_id
1 'polypeptide(L)'
;MGKPTGFLEYERKDGPVTAPKERIKNFKEFHGQLPEEEQRLQGARCMECGVPFCQAGTMIAGMASGCPLHNLVPEVNDLVWHGNWEQAYVRLSKTHCFPEFTSRVSFPD
;
A
#
# COMPACT_ATOMS: atom_id res chain seq x y z
N MET A 1 8.14 11.19 -10.33
CA MET A 1 7.07 11.93 -9.64
C MET A 1 5.72 11.36 -9.99
N GLY A 2 4.85 11.23 -9.02
CA GLY A 2 3.49 10.75 -9.23
C GLY A 2 2.70 11.71 -10.10
N LYS A 3 1.72 11.17 -10.83
CA LYS A 3 0.81 11.95 -11.67
C LYS A 3 -0.45 12.26 -10.87
N PRO A 4 -0.79 13.54 -10.60
CA PRO A 4 -1.95 13.88 -9.76
C PRO A 4 -3.28 13.31 -10.25
N THR A 5 -3.39 13.01 -11.54
CA THR A 5 -4.61 12.46 -12.16
C THR A 5 -4.58 10.95 -12.34
N GLY A 6 -3.55 10.28 -11.85
CA GLY A 6 -3.40 8.82 -12.02
C GLY A 6 -4.58 8.03 -11.47
N PHE A 7 -5.18 8.46 -10.36
CA PHE A 7 -6.34 7.81 -9.78
C PHE A 7 -7.61 7.89 -10.66
N LEU A 8 -7.64 8.81 -11.62
CA LEU A 8 -8.72 8.91 -12.60
C LEU A 8 -8.48 8.02 -13.83
N GLU A 9 -7.22 7.74 -14.13
CA GLU A 9 -6.84 6.93 -15.30
C GLU A 9 -6.82 5.44 -15.01
N TYR A 10 -6.49 5.06 -13.77
CA TYR A 10 -6.36 3.67 -13.35
C TYR A 10 -7.39 3.36 -12.27
N GLU A 11 -8.13 2.29 -12.46
CA GLU A 11 -9.11 1.83 -11.47
C GLU A 11 -8.41 1.18 -10.27
N ARG A 12 -9.01 1.33 -9.08
CA ARG A 12 -8.54 0.62 -7.90
C ARG A 12 -8.82 -0.88 -8.05
N LYS A 13 -7.82 -1.69 -7.77
CA LYS A 13 -7.92 -3.14 -7.80
C LYS A 13 -7.24 -3.73 -6.57
N ASP A 14 -8.02 -4.44 -5.77
CA ASP A 14 -7.50 -5.14 -4.59
C ASP A 14 -6.95 -6.51 -4.99
N GLY A 15 -6.04 -7.04 -4.18
CA GLY A 15 -5.54 -8.39 -4.35
C GLY A 15 -6.66 -9.43 -4.18
N PRO A 16 -6.55 -10.57 -4.87
CA PRO A 16 -7.55 -11.63 -4.74
C PRO A 16 -7.55 -12.19 -3.33
N VAL A 17 -8.74 -12.53 -2.84
CA VAL A 17 -8.93 -13.14 -1.51
C VAL A 17 -9.67 -14.46 -1.70
N THR A 18 -9.19 -15.52 -1.06
CA THR A 18 -9.87 -16.82 -1.11
C THR A 18 -11.27 -16.70 -0.49
N ALA A 19 -12.26 -17.33 -1.14
CA ALA A 19 -13.64 -17.30 -0.66
C ALA A 19 -13.75 -17.79 0.78
N PRO A 20 -14.61 -17.18 1.62
CA PRO A 20 -14.74 -17.57 3.04
C PRO A 20 -14.98 -19.06 3.28
N LYS A 21 -15.79 -19.68 2.45
CA LYS A 21 -16.09 -21.12 2.57
C LYS A 21 -14.88 -22.01 2.30
N GLU A 22 -13.95 -21.55 1.46
CA GLU A 22 -12.73 -22.29 1.15
C GLU A 22 -11.65 -22.04 2.22
N ARG A 23 -11.49 -20.80 2.69
CA ARG A 23 -10.43 -20.46 3.64
C ARG A 23 -10.65 -21.00 5.05
N ILE A 24 -11.87 -21.33 5.43
CA ILE A 24 -12.15 -21.95 6.75
C ILE A 24 -11.68 -23.39 6.84
N LYS A 25 -11.34 -24.03 5.72
CA LYS A 25 -10.88 -25.41 5.65
C LYS A 25 -9.42 -25.58 6.07
N ASN A 26 -8.66 -24.49 6.15
CA ASN A 26 -7.25 -24.51 6.53
C ASN A 26 -6.85 -23.19 7.20
N PHE A 27 -5.62 -23.16 7.74
CA PHE A 27 -5.05 -21.96 8.38
C PHE A 27 -3.99 -21.29 7.50
N LYS A 28 -4.01 -21.55 6.19
CA LYS A 28 -3.09 -20.93 5.24
C LYS A 28 -3.50 -19.50 4.94
N GLU A 29 -2.57 -18.75 4.40
CA GLU A 29 -2.84 -17.37 3.96
C GLU A 29 -3.90 -17.35 2.86
N PHE A 30 -4.90 -16.46 3.01
CA PHE A 30 -6.00 -16.35 2.06
C PHE A 30 -5.91 -15.10 1.16
N HIS A 31 -4.92 -14.22 1.39
CA HIS A 31 -4.67 -13.08 0.52
C HIS A 31 -3.76 -13.50 -0.63
N GLY A 32 -4.22 -13.31 -1.86
CA GLY A 32 -3.40 -13.49 -3.04
C GLY A 32 -2.63 -12.20 -3.38
N GLN A 33 -1.75 -12.31 -4.36
CA GLN A 33 -0.98 -11.20 -4.85
C GLN A 33 -1.47 -10.78 -6.23
N LEU A 34 -1.45 -9.47 -6.51
CA LEU A 34 -1.68 -8.94 -7.84
C LEU A 34 -0.47 -9.21 -8.73
N PRO A 35 -0.66 -9.38 -10.06
CA PRO A 35 0.44 -9.36 -11.01
C PRO A 35 1.27 -8.08 -10.88
N GLU A 36 2.55 -8.15 -11.21
CA GLU A 36 3.48 -7.02 -11.06
C GLU A 36 2.99 -5.76 -11.79
N GLU A 37 2.49 -5.89 -13.00
CA GLU A 37 1.96 -4.74 -13.75
C GLU A 37 0.79 -4.08 -13.04
N GLU A 38 -0.13 -4.87 -12.50
CA GLU A 38 -1.27 -4.34 -11.76
C GLU A 38 -0.83 -3.65 -10.46
N GLN A 39 0.15 -4.18 -9.77
CA GLN A 39 0.73 -3.53 -8.59
C GLN A 39 1.35 -2.19 -8.94
N ARG A 40 2.07 -2.11 -10.05
CA ARG A 40 2.66 -0.84 -10.52
C ARG A 40 1.57 0.19 -10.84
N LEU A 41 0.50 -0.22 -11.50
CA LEU A 41 -0.63 0.66 -11.79
C LEU A 41 -1.30 1.16 -10.52
N GLN A 42 -1.42 0.33 -9.50
CA GLN A 42 -1.96 0.75 -8.20
C GLN A 42 -1.06 1.81 -7.54
N GLY A 43 0.25 1.65 -7.63
CA GLY A 43 1.21 2.67 -7.19
C GLY A 43 1.04 3.99 -7.94
N ALA A 44 0.72 3.94 -9.22
CA ALA A 44 0.50 5.12 -10.06
C ALA A 44 -0.76 5.92 -9.68
N ARG A 45 -1.66 5.36 -8.88
CA ARG A 45 -2.85 6.07 -8.41
C ARG A 45 -2.55 7.12 -7.34
N CYS A 46 -1.35 7.12 -6.78
CA CYS A 46 -0.94 8.09 -5.79
C CYS A 46 -0.91 9.50 -6.40
N MET A 47 -1.60 10.45 -5.77
CA MET A 47 -1.65 11.85 -6.22
C MET A 47 -0.38 12.63 -5.86
N GLU A 48 0.48 12.07 -5.01
CA GLU A 48 1.67 12.75 -4.50
C GLU A 48 1.34 14.12 -3.90
N CYS A 49 0.45 14.11 -2.91
CA CYS A 49 -0.02 15.31 -2.26
C CYS A 49 1.14 16.07 -1.58
N GLY A 50 1.14 17.39 -1.65
CA GLY A 50 2.13 18.23 -0.98
C GLY A 50 2.10 18.08 0.55
N VAL A 51 0.92 17.81 1.12
CA VAL A 51 0.74 17.46 2.53
C VAL A 51 0.05 16.11 2.59
N PRO A 52 0.81 14.99 2.56
CA PRO A 52 0.23 13.67 2.46
C PRO A 52 -0.31 13.18 3.82
N PHE A 53 -1.62 13.09 3.96
CA PHE A 53 -2.26 12.55 5.17
C PHE A 53 -1.90 11.07 5.41
N CYS A 54 -1.63 10.31 4.35
CA CYS A 54 -1.26 8.89 4.46
C CYS A 54 0.01 8.64 5.28
N GLN A 55 0.93 9.61 5.34
CA GLN A 55 2.14 9.50 6.15
C GLN A 55 2.13 10.39 7.40
N ALA A 56 1.09 11.18 7.61
CA ALA A 56 1.06 12.15 8.70
C ALA A 56 0.85 11.51 10.08
N GLY A 57 0.07 10.44 10.16
CA GLY A 57 -0.22 9.76 11.43
C GLY A 57 -0.99 10.63 12.42
N THR A 58 -1.77 11.59 11.94
CA THR A 58 -2.51 12.52 12.80
C THR A 58 -3.88 11.98 13.17
N MET A 59 -4.42 12.50 14.28
CA MET A 59 -5.80 12.18 14.69
C MET A 59 -6.78 13.08 13.95
N ILE A 60 -7.78 12.49 13.32
CA ILE A 60 -8.87 13.21 12.66
C ILE A 60 -10.19 12.77 13.30
N ALA A 61 -10.92 13.71 13.86
CA ALA A 61 -12.20 13.47 14.55
C ALA A 61 -12.10 12.36 15.62
N GLY A 62 -10.99 12.30 16.35
CA GLY A 62 -10.77 11.32 17.40
C GLY A 62 -10.30 9.95 16.90
N MET A 63 -10.12 9.78 15.59
CA MET A 63 -9.65 8.52 14.99
C MET A 63 -8.24 8.68 14.43
N ALA A 64 -7.42 7.65 14.59
CA ALA A 64 -6.10 7.62 13.98
C ALA A 64 -6.22 7.56 12.46
N SER A 65 -5.40 8.34 11.76
CA SER A 65 -5.36 8.36 10.30
C SER A 65 -3.94 8.24 9.80
N GLY A 66 -3.77 7.67 8.62
CA GLY A 66 -2.48 7.52 7.98
C GLY A 66 -1.54 6.56 8.73
N CYS A 67 -0.27 6.61 8.38
CA CYS A 67 0.74 5.74 8.96
C CYS A 67 1.31 6.32 10.27
N PRO A 68 1.17 5.62 11.42
CA PRO A 68 1.71 6.12 12.69
C PRO A 68 3.25 6.17 12.73
N LEU A 69 3.92 5.41 11.86
CA LEU A 69 5.37 5.42 11.76
C LEU A 69 5.90 6.47 10.77
N HIS A 70 5.01 7.21 10.14
CA HIS A 70 5.33 8.23 9.14
C HIS A 70 6.13 7.67 7.95
N ASN A 71 5.72 6.48 7.45
CA ASN A 71 6.31 5.91 6.25
C ASN A 71 6.16 6.86 5.06
N LEU A 72 7.17 6.87 4.19
CA LEU A 72 7.20 7.73 3.01
C LEU A 72 6.32 7.12 1.90
N VAL A 73 5.02 7.07 2.14
CA VAL A 73 4.04 6.36 1.28
C VAL A 73 4.05 6.87 -0.17
N PRO A 74 4.00 8.19 -0.44
CA PRO A 74 4.04 8.67 -1.82
C PRO A 74 5.33 8.29 -2.55
N GLU A 75 6.47 8.35 -1.87
CA GLU A 75 7.76 7.98 -2.44
C GLU A 75 7.82 6.49 -2.77
N VAL A 76 7.32 5.63 -1.87
CA VAL A 76 7.23 4.18 -2.12
C VAL A 76 6.33 3.89 -3.31
N ASN A 77 5.17 4.55 -3.39
CA ASN A 77 4.25 4.39 -4.51
C ASN A 77 4.89 4.80 -5.85
N ASP A 78 5.64 5.88 -5.88
CA ASP A 78 6.34 6.33 -7.08
C ASP A 78 7.39 5.30 -7.52
N LEU A 79 8.19 4.80 -6.59
CA LEU A 79 9.19 3.78 -6.88
C LEU A 79 8.56 2.47 -7.38
N VAL A 80 7.43 2.07 -6.81
CA VAL A 80 6.69 0.88 -7.27
C VAL A 80 6.18 1.08 -8.69
N TRP A 81 5.64 2.25 -9.00
CA TRP A 81 5.17 2.54 -10.36
C TRP A 81 6.29 2.44 -11.40
N HIS A 82 7.48 2.93 -11.06
CA HIS A 82 8.65 2.84 -11.96
C HIS A 82 9.32 1.46 -11.97
N GLY A 83 8.86 0.53 -11.15
CA GLY A 83 9.41 -0.82 -11.06
C GLY A 83 10.70 -0.93 -10.27
N ASN A 84 11.06 0.08 -9.49
CA ASN A 84 12.25 0.11 -8.62
C ASN A 84 11.96 -0.58 -7.27
N TRP A 85 11.67 -1.87 -7.31
CA TRP A 85 11.24 -2.63 -6.13
C TRP A 85 12.26 -2.64 -5.00
N GLU A 86 13.54 -2.76 -5.32
CA GLU A 86 14.61 -2.76 -4.32
C GLU A 86 14.66 -1.44 -3.55
N GLN A 87 14.60 -0.32 -4.26
CA GLN A 87 14.61 1.00 -3.64
C GLN A 87 13.33 1.25 -2.85
N ALA A 88 12.19 0.78 -3.34
CA ALA A 88 10.92 0.87 -2.62
C ALA A 88 11.01 0.11 -1.28
N TYR A 89 11.59 -1.08 -1.29
CA TYR A 89 11.82 -1.86 -0.08
C TYR A 89 12.76 -1.14 0.91
N VAL A 90 13.84 -0.56 0.42
CA VAL A 90 14.78 0.21 1.25
C VAL A 90 14.07 1.40 1.92
N ARG A 91 13.24 2.11 1.18
CA ARG A 91 12.46 3.24 1.74
C ARG A 91 11.46 2.78 2.79
N LEU A 92 10.74 1.71 2.52
CA LEU A 92 9.77 1.14 3.44
C LEU A 92 10.43 0.65 4.73
N SER A 93 11.62 0.07 4.63
CA SER A 93 12.34 -0.51 5.76
C SER A 93 13.01 0.53 6.67
N LYS A 94 13.05 1.81 6.30
CA LYS A 94 13.68 2.86 7.11
C LYS A 94 12.98 3.08 8.46
N THR A 95 11.67 2.90 8.51
CA THR A 95 10.86 3.16 9.69
C THR A 95 10.38 1.88 10.35
N HIS A 96 10.48 0.75 9.67
CA HIS A 96 9.93 -0.51 10.14
C HIS A 96 10.76 -1.70 9.65
N CYS A 97 11.15 -2.58 10.59
CA CYS A 97 12.00 -3.73 10.28
C CYS A 97 11.23 -4.93 9.68
N PHE A 98 9.91 -5.03 9.94
CA PHE A 98 9.09 -6.17 9.55
C PHE A 98 7.81 -5.77 8.80
N PRO A 99 7.93 -5.02 7.69
CA PRO A 99 6.73 -4.60 6.95
C PRO A 99 5.94 -5.76 6.37
N GLU A 100 6.60 -6.88 6.06
CA GLU A 100 5.96 -8.08 5.52
C GLU A 100 4.98 -8.74 6.50
N PHE A 101 5.19 -8.56 7.80
CA PHE A 101 4.27 -9.08 8.82
C PHE A 101 3.12 -8.11 9.10
N THR A 102 3.43 -6.84 9.28
CA THR A 102 2.42 -5.84 9.65
C THR A 102 1.46 -5.53 8.51
N SER A 103 1.92 -5.54 7.27
CA SER A 103 1.07 -5.30 6.10
C SER A 103 -0.01 -6.37 5.91
N ARG A 104 0.20 -7.57 6.47
CA ARG A 104 -0.78 -8.66 6.40
C ARG A 104 -1.78 -8.65 7.55
N VAL A 105 -1.46 -7.96 8.63
CA VAL A 105 -2.31 -7.86 9.83
C VAL A 105 -3.12 -6.58 9.81
N SER A 106 -2.54 -5.48 9.33
CA SER A 106 -3.24 -4.21 9.20
C SER A 106 -4.26 -4.27 8.07
N PHE A 107 -5.37 -3.58 8.25
CA PHE A 107 -6.33 -3.44 7.18
C PHE A 107 -5.69 -2.66 6.04
N PRO A 108 -5.77 -3.20 4.81
CA PRO A 108 -5.38 -2.42 3.65
C PRO A 108 -6.44 -1.37 3.40
N ASP A 109 -6.09 -0.15 3.64
CA ASP A 109 -6.92 0.99 3.27
C ASP A 109 -6.53 1.53 1.92
#